data_d476469dfe9d0379f32c4dbd8e2d7832
#
_entry.id   d476469dfe9d0379f32c4dbd8e2d7832
#
_cell.length_a   1.000
_cell.length_b   1.000
_cell.length_c   1.000
_cell.angle_alpha   90.00
_cell.angle_beta   90.00
_cell.angle_gamma   90.00
#
_symmetry.space_group_name_H-M   'P 1'
#
loop_
_entity.id
_entity.type
_entity.pdbx_description
1 polymer ?
#
loop_
_entity_poly.entity_id
_entity_poly.type
_entity_poly.pdbx_seq_one_letter_code
_entity_poly.pdbx_strand_id
1 'polypeptide(L)'
;ELLDKVDCVLLETNDGRLHLEQAIEVFKAGKICYIDKPIGATLGDAIAIYEMAERYNIPIFSSSALRFTPQNQKLRNGELGKILGADCYSPHKVEPTHPDFGFYGIHGVETLYTVMGTGCESVNRMSSDRGDIVVGRWKDGRIGTFRGITKGPQIYGGTAFTPKGAVTVGGYQGYK
;
A
#
# COMPACT_ATOMS: atom_id res chain seq x y z
N GLU A 1 6.06 15.95 26.11
CA GLU A 1 5.55 15.11 27.22
C GLU A 1 5.37 13.63 26.83
N LEU A 2 4.65 13.29 25.73
CA LEU A 2 4.52 11.90 25.30
C LEU A 2 5.85 11.38 24.75
N LEU A 3 6.48 12.14 23.86
CA LEU A 3 7.72 11.75 23.20
C LEU A 3 8.90 11.51 24.15
N ASP A 4 8.87 12.10 25.36
CA ASP A 4 9.89 11.88 26.38
C ASP A 4 9.75 10.52 27.08
N LYS A 5 8.61 9.85 26.92
CA LYS A 5 8.23 8.63 27.65
C LYS A 5 8.21 7.38 26.79
N VAL A 6 8.47 7.50 25.48
CA VAL A 6 8.36 6.39 24.53
C VAL A 6 9.63 6.25 23.71
N ASP A 7 9.91 5.05 23.22
CA ASP A 7 11.04 4.75 22.34
C ASP A 7 10.65 4.82 20.87
N CYS A 8 9.39 4.55 20.55
CA CYS A 8 8.84 4.64 19.20
C CYS A 8 7.41 5.15 19.22
N VAL A 9 6.94 5.64 18.09
CA VAL A 9 5.58 6.14 17.89
C VAL A 9 4.89 5.36 16.78
N LEU A 10 3.68 4.91 17.06
CA LEU A 10 2.75 4.40 16.05
C LEU A 10 1.78 5.53 15.71
N LEU A 11 2.00 6.18 14.57
CA LEU A 11 1.18 7.27 14.07
C LEU A 11 0.00 6.69 13.29
N GLU A 12 -1.13 6.53 13.97
CA GLU A 12 -2.33 5.88 13.45
C GLU A 12 -3.47 6.87 13.19
N THR A 13 -3.13 8.13 12.93
CA THR A 13 -4.11 9.14 12.53
C THR A 13 -4.78 8.70 11.24
N ASN A 14 -6.11 8.64 11.25
CA ASN A 14 -6.86 8.16 10.08
C ASN A 14 -6.75 9.10 8.87
N ASP A 15 -6.53 10.40 9.10
CA ASP A 15 -6.40 11.41 8.04
C ASP A 15 -4.94 11.61 7.62
N GLY A 16 -4.57 11.05 6.48
CA GLY A 16 -3.21 11.14 5.94
C GLY A 16 -2.71 12.55 5.64
N ARG A 17 -3.59 13.57 5.62
CA ARG A 17 -3.19 14.99 5.45
C ARG A 17 -2.43 15.52 6.66
N LEU A 18 -2.58 14.91 7.82
CA LEU A 18 -1.93 15.31 9.07
C LEU A 18 -0.59 14.62 9.28
N HIS A 19 -0.29 13.54 8.54
CA HIS A 19 0.87 12.68 8.79
C HIS A 19 2.19 13.42 8.66
N LEU A 20 2.35 14.29 7.67
CA LEU A 20 3.61 15.04 7.48
C LEU A 20 3.92 15.92 8.70
N GLU A 21 2.96 16.71 9.16
CA GLU A 21 3.14 17.61 10.31
C GLU A 21 3.44 16.82 11.58
N GLN A 22 2.67 15.77 11.84
CA GLN A 22 2.83 14.93 13.03
C GLN A 22 4.14 14.15 13.02
N ALA A 23 4.54 13.60 11.87
CA ALA A 23 5.78 12.84 11.72
C ALA A 23 7.02 13.71 11.96
N ILE A 24 7.02 14.98 11.49
CA ILE A 24 8.12 15.91 11.72
C ILE A 24 8.39 16.10 13.21
N GLU A 25 7.36 16.21 14.03
CA GLU A 25 7.53 16.37 15.49
C GLU A 25 8.14 15.11 16.13
N VAL A 26 7.74 13.93 15.66
CA VAL A 26 8.34 12.65 16.09
C VAL A 26 9.80 12.56 15.68
N PHE A 27 10.14 12.96 14.44
CA PHE A 27 11.50 12.93 13.92
C PHE A 27 12.43 13.90 14.65
N LYS A 28 11.97 15.12 14.94
CA LYS A 28 12.70 16.11 15.77
C LYS A 28 13.02 15.59 17.15
N ALA A 29 12.15 14.77 17.73
CA ALA A 29 12.36 14.12 19.02
C ALA A 29 13.26 12.88 18.94
N GLY A 30 13.77 12.50 17.77
CA GLY A 30 14.66 11.36 17.58
C GLY A 30 13.98 10.01 17.75
N LYS A 31 12.65 9.90 17.51
CA LYS A 31 11.90 8.66 17.77
C LYS A 31 11.60 7.91 16.48
N ILE A 32 11.78 6.60 16.53
CA ILE A 32 11.36 5.69 15.45
C ILE A 32 9.85 5.83 15.23
N CYS A 33 9.41 5.83 13.97
CA CYS A 33 8.02 6.07 13.64
C CYS A 33 7.46 5.03 12.67
N TYR A 34 6.39 4.37 13.07
CA TYR A 34 5.47 3.74 12.13
C TYR A 34 4.38 4.74 11.75
N ILE A 35 4.06 4.84 10.47
CA ILE A 35 2.99 5.71 9.97
C ILE A 35 1.96 4.84 9.27
N ASP A 36 0.69 4.89 9.70
CA ASP A 36 -0.36 4.11 9.06
C ASP A 36 -0.59 4.55 7.60
N LYS A 37 -1.18 3.67 6.84
CA LYS A 37 -1.53 3.92 5.43
C LYS A 37 -2.74 4.89 5.31
N PRO A 38 -2.73 5.76 4.31
CA PRO A 38 -1.61 6.09 3.42
C PRO A 38 -0.54 6.90 4.18
N ILE A 39 0.72 6.69 3.85
CA ILE A 39 1.83 7.40 4.50
C ILE A 39 1.69 8.93 4.43
N GLY A 40 1.04 9.43 3.39
CA GLY A 40 0.67 10.83 3.18
C GLY A 40 -0.52 10.93 2.26
N ALA A 41 -1.24 12.04 2.29
CA ALA A 41 -2.40 12.28 1.45
C ALA A 41 -2.04 12.51 -0.02
N THR A 42 -0.85 13.02 -0.28
CA THR A 42 -0.33 13.27 -1.63
C THR A 42 1.03 12.61 -1.82
N LEU A 43 1.46 12.45 -3.08
CA LEU A 43 2.81 12.01 -3.39
C LEU A 43 3.86 12.98 -2.83
N GLY A 44 3.58 14.30 -2.87
CA GLY A 44 4.46 15.32 -2.29
C GLY A 44 4.66 15.13 -0.79
N ASP A 45 3.58 14.90 -0.03
CA ASP A 45 3.66 14.63 1.40
C ASP A 45 4.43 13.34 1.69
N ALA A 46 4.18 12.29 0.92
CA ALA A 46 4.89 11.02 1.07
C ALA A 46 6.40 11.18 0.85
N ILE A 47 6.81 11.90 -0.21
CA ILE A 47 8.22 12.19 -0.49
C ILE A 47 8.81 13.01 0.66
N ALA A 48 8.13 14.09 1.09
CA ALA A 48 8.59 14.95 2.16
C ALA A 48 8.77 14.18 3.49
N ILE A 49 7.89 13.24 3.81
CA ILE A 49 8.02 12.38 4.99
C ILE A 49 9.32 11.56 4.93
N TYR A 50 9.62 10.91 3.79
CA TYR A 50 10.85 10.13 3.64
C TYR A 50 12.09 11.00 3.68
N GLU A 51 12.11 12.16 2.99
CA GLU A 51 13.23 13.11 3.03
C GLU A 51 13.49 13.65 4.44
N MET A 52 12.43 13.95 5.18
CA MET A 52 12.57 14.40 6.57
C MET A 52 13.06 13.28 7.48
N ALA A 53 12.57 12.07 7.33
CA ALA A 53 13.06 10.92 8.08
C ALA A 53 14.56 10.68 7.82
N GLU A 54 15.00 10.75 6.57
CA GLU A 54 16.41 10.67 6.19
C GLU A 54 17.24 11.80 6.82
N ARG A 55 16.75 13.05 6.72
CA ARG A 55 17.42 14.23 7.31
C ARG A 55 17.64 14.12 8.81
N TYR A 56 16.67 13.56 9.53
CA TYR A 56 16.77 13.33 10.98
C TYR A 56 17.40 11.96 11.32
N ASN A 57 17.77 11.17 10.32
CA ASN A 57 18.29 9.80 10.47
C ASN A 57 17.34 8.89 11.29
N ILE A 58 16.06 8.99 11.05
CA ILE A 58 15.01 8.22 11.74
C ILE A 58 14.53 7.07 10.85
N PRO A 59 14.60 5.83 11.32
CA PRO A 59 13.93 4.72 10.65
C PRO A 59 12.42 4.92 10.67
N ILE A 60 11.80 4.86 9.48
CA ILE A 60 10.35 4.88 9.33
C ILE A 60 9.86 3.68 8.55
N PHE A 61 8.60 3.36 8.74
CA PHE A 61 7.95 2.29 8.01
C PHE A 61 6.45 2.53 7.94
N SER A 62 5.86 2.19 6.80
CA SER A 62 4.43 2.28 6.53
C SER A 62 4.00 1.10 5.68
N SER A 63 2.86 0.52 5.99
CA SER A 63 2.31 -0.57 5.18
C SER A 63 0.84 -0.85 5.45
N SER A 64 0.18 -1.46 4.48
CA SER A 64 -1.04 -2.22 4.72
C SER A 64 -0.71 -3.53 5.45
N ALA A 65 -1.52 -3.92 6.44
CA ALA A 65 -1.42 -5.23 7.08
C ALA A 65 -1.53 -6.39 6.06
N LEU A 66 -2.23 -6.18 4.95
CA LEU A 66 -2.41 -7.19 3.90
C LEU A 66 -1.12 -7.60 3.19
N ARG A 67 -0.07 -6.76 3.24
CA ARG A 67 1.28 -7.11 2.80
C ARG A 67 1.80 -8.36 3.49
N PHE A 68 1.51 -8.52 4.77
CA PHE A 68 2.10 -9.52 5.64
C PHE A 68 1.30 -10.83 5.75
N THR A 69 0.25 -11.00 4.96
CA THR A 69 -0.41 -12.32 4.93
C THR A 69 0.56 -13.39 4.47
N PRO A 70 0.52 -14.60 5.05
CA PRO A 70 1.45 -15.68 4.69
C PRO A 70 1.50 -15.96 3.20
N GLN A 71 0.35 -15.94 2.54
CA GLN A 71 0.25 -16.18 1.10
C GLN A 71 0.95 -15.11 0.28
N ASN A 72 0.76 -13.82 0.61
CA ASN A 72 1.38 -12.72 -0.10
C ASN A 72 2.91 -12.70 0.14
N GLN A 73 3.37 -13.09 1.33
CA GLN A 73 4.80 -13.22 1.61
C GLN A 73 5.43 -14.36 0.81
N LYS A 74 4.77 -15.51 0.67
CA LYS A 74 5.26 -16.60 -0.19
C LYS A 74 5.38 -16.17 -1.66
N LEU A 75 4.41 -15.42 -2.18
CA LEU A 75 4.48 -14.86 -3.53
C LEU A 75 5.65 -13.88 -3.67
N ARG A 76 5.78 -12.94 -2.73
CA ARG A 76 6.85 -11.94 -2.69
C ARG A 76 8.24 -12.58 -2.65
N ASN A 77 8.41 -13.63 -1.86
CA ASN A 77 9.67 -14.34 -1.69
C ASN A 77 9.99 -15.32 -2.83
N GLY A 78 9.09 -15.48 -3.80
CA GLY A 78 9.28 -16.39 -4.93
C GLY A 78 9.08 -17.87 -4.61
N GLU A 79 8.59 -18.21 -3.43
CA GLU A 79 8.36 -19.60 -3.00
C GLU A 79 7.32 -20.33 -3.88
N LEU A 80 6.40 -19.56 -4.47
CA LEU A 80 5.35 -20.07 -5.35
C LEU A 80 5.68 -19.93 -6.85
N GLY A 81 6.91 -19.52 -7.16
CA GLY A 81 7.43 -19.35 -8.51
C GLY A 81 7.60 -17.90 -8.94
N LYS A 82 8.26 -17.70 -10.08
CA LYS A 82 8.46 -16.37 -10.68
C LYS A 82 7.12 -15.75 -11.07
N ILE A 83 6.87 -14.52 -10.67
CA ILE A 83 5.65 -13.80 -11.06
C ILE A 83 5.75 -13.30 -12.49
N LEU A 84 4.81 -13.68 -13.33
CA LEU A 84 4.65 -13.26 -14.71
C LEU A 84 3.70 -12.07 -14.87
N GLY A 85 2.80 -11.89 -13.92
CA GLY A 85 1.80 -10.83 -13.83
C GLY A 85 0.88 -11.07 -12.65
N ALA A 86 0.06 -10.09 -12.29
CA ALA A 86 -0.93 -10.25 -11.23
C ALA A 86 -2.12 -9.32 -11.42
N ASP A 87 -3.28 -9.77 -10.98
CA ASP A 87 -4.53 -9.01 -10.88
C ASP A 87 -4.93 -8.93 -9.41
N CYS A 88 -5.07 -7.73 -8.88
CA CYS A 88 -5.48 -7.51 -7.49
C CYS A 88 -6.73 -6.65 -7.41
N TYR A 89 -7.49 -6.82 -6.34
CA TYR A 89 -8.68 -6.01 -6.09
C TYR A 89 -8.85 -5.69 -4.60
N SER A 90 -9.46 -4.54 -4.35
CA SER A 90 -9.91 -4.13 -3.02
C SER A 90 -11.15 -3.23 -3.13
N PRO A 91 -11.83 -2.94 -2.01
CA PRO A 91 -12.76 -1.84 -1.99
C PRO A 91 -12.09 -0.54 -2.43
N HIS A 92 -12.86 0.32 -3.10
CA HIS A 92 -12.48 1.68 -3.40
C HIS A 92 -13.62 2.59 -2.94
N LYS A 93 -13.56 3.01 -1.69
CA LYS A 93 -14.49 4.00 -1.14
C LYS A 93 -13.92 5.39 -1.37
N VAL A 94 -14.74 6.27 -1.89
CA VAL A 94 -14.41 7.69 -1.96
C VAL A 94 -14.63 8.30 -0.58
N GLU A 95 -13.60 8.91 -0.04
CA GLU A 95 -13.61 9.57 1.26
C GLU A 95 -13.00 10.97 1.11
N PRO A 96 -13.70 12.06 1.48
CA PRO A 96 -13.25 13.44 1.25
C PRO A 96 -11.88 13.77 1.85
N THR A 97 -11.49 13.08 2.92
CA THR A 97 -10.19 13.28 3.60
C THR A 97 -9.04 12.47 2.96
N HIS A 98 -9.36 11.57 2.03
CA HIS A 98 -8.38 10.69 1.39
C HIS A 98 -8.53 10.79 -0.12
N PRO A 99 -7.60 11.45 -0.82
CA PRO A 99 -7.68 11.57 -2.25
C PRO A 99 -7.58 10.20 -2.92
N ASP A 100 -8.39 10.01 -3.96
CA ASP A 100 -8.39 8.87 -4.86
C ASP A 100 -8.39 7.50 -4.13
N PHE A 101 -7.39 6.66 -4.34
CA PHE A 101 -7.29 5.32 -3.74
C PHE A 101 -6.82 5.31 -2.28
N GLY A 102 -6.52 6.47 -1.69
CA GLY A 102 -5.88 6.58 -0.37
C GLY A 102 -6.64 5.91 0.78
N PHE A 103 -7.97 5.85 0.75
CA PHE A 103 -8.73 5.31 1.88
C PHE A 103 -8.70 3.77 1.94
N TYR A 104 -9.28 3.08 0.95
CA TYR A 104 -9.30 1.61 0.88
C TYR A 104 -8.61 1.03 -0.35
N GLY A 105 -8.58 1.77 -1.46
CA GLY A 105 -7.92 1.32 -2.69
C GLY A 105 -6.43 1.04 -2.49
N ILE A 106 -5.79 1.77 -1.59
CA ILE A 106 -4.37 1.61 -1.24
C ILE A 106 -4.02 0.17 -0.83
N HIS A 107 -4.92 -0.56 -0.18
CA HIS A 107 -4.69 -1.94 0.20
C HIS A 107 -4.49 -2.86 -1.00
N GLY A 108 -5.32 -2.72 -2.04
CA GLY A 108 -5.19 -3.51 -3.26
C GLY A 108 -3.99 -3.11 -4.10
N VAL A 109 -3.70 -1.80 -4.18
CA VAL A 109 -2.50 -1.29 -4.85
C VAL A 109 -1.24 -1.82 -4.17
N GLU A 110 -1.16 -1.72 -2.84
CA GLU A 110 -0.01 -2.23 -2.09
C GLU A 110 0.13 -3.75 -2.19
N THR A 111 -0.99 -4.48 -2.20
CA THR A 111 -0.99 -5.93 -2.45
C THR A 111 -0.41 -6.25 -3.82
N LEU A 112 -0.79 -5.50 -4.86
CA LEU A 112 -0.24 -5.67 -6.20
C LEU A 112 1.28 -5.44 -6.22
N TYR A 113 1.75 -4.35 -5.59
CA TYR A 113 3.19 -4.09 -5.47
C TYR A 113 3.92 -5.11 -4.58
N THR A 114 3.26 -5.67 -3.58
CA THR A 114 3.83 -6.76 -2.77
C THR A 114 4.15 -7.98 -3.63
N VAL A 115 3.25 -8.32 -4.55
CA VAL A 115 3.39 -9.48 -5.44
C VAL A 115 4.30 -9.19 -6.62
N MET A 116 4.12 -8.04 -7.27
CA MET A 116 4.84 -7.66 -8.51
C MET A 116 6.22 -7.06 -8.25
N GLY A 117 6.45 -6.51 -7.05
CA GLY A 117 7.63 -5.71 -6.76
C GLY A 117 7.57 -4.29 -7.34
N THR A 118 8.67 -3.55 -7.20
CA THR A 118 8.84 -2.20 -7.76
C THR A 118 9.08 -2.22 -9.27
N GLY A 119 9.07 -1.04 -9.91
CA GLY A 119 9.44 -0.88 -11.32
C GLY A 119 8.26 -0.72 -12.28
N CYS A 120 7.08 -0.35 -11.79
CA CYS A 120 5.99 0.11 -12.65
C CYS A 120 6.38 1.44 -13.31
N GLU A 121 6.32 1.52 -14.64
CA GLU A 121 6.72 2.68 -15.41
C GLU A 121 5.55 3.51 -15.94
N SER A 122 4.43 2.87 -16.15
CA SER A 122 3.25 3.54 -16.68
C SER A 122 1.97 2.87 -16.19
N VAL A 123 0.92 3.67 -16.05
CA VAL A 123 -0.42 3.21 -15.69
C VAL A 123 -1.46 3.82 -16.61
N ASN A 124 -2.50 3.04 -16.90
CA ASN A 124 -3.71 3.52 -17.55
C ASN A 124 -4.90 3.18 -16.66
N ARG A 125 -5.84 4.10 -16.52
CA ARG A 125 -7.03 3.94 -15.71
C ARG A 125 -8.29 4.09 -16.53
N MET A 126 -9.24 3.21 -16.27
CA MET A 126 -10.62 3.34 -16.73
C MET A 126 -11.52 3.37 -15.50
N SER A 127 -12.40 4.36 -15.42
CA SER A 127 -13.28 4.62 -14.29
C SER A 127 -14.75 4.58 -14.67
N SER A 128 -15.58 4.15 -13.73
CA SER A 128 -17.03 4.21 -13.79
C SER A 128 -17.61 4.50 -12.41
N ASP A 129 -18.94 4.69 -12.33
CA ASP A 129 -19.64 4.87 -11.06
C ASP A 129 -19.64 3.61 -10.16
N ARG A 130 -19.17 2.47 -10.68
CA ARG A 130 -19.12 1.17 -9.99
C ARG A 130 -17.73 0.78 -9.54
N GLY A 131 -16.70 1.43 -10.05
CA GLY A 131 -15.31 1.14 -9.71
C GLY A 131 -14.34 1.51 -10.82
N ASP A 132 -13.11 1.15 -10.58
CA ASP A 132 -11.99 1.45 -11.44
C ASP A 132 -11.25 0.19 -11.85
N ILE A 133 -10.61 0.23 -13.01
CA ILE A 133 -9.55 -0.69 -13.38
C ILE A 133 -8.31 0.12 -13.73
N VAL A 134 -7.18 -0.25 -13.14
CA VAL A 134 -5.88 0.32 -13.44
C VAL A 134 -4.99 -0.77 -13.99
N VAL A 135 -4.37 -0.53 -15.12
CA VAL A 135 -3.40 -1.44 -15.75
C VAL A 135 -2.03 -0.79 -15.67
N GLY A 136 -1.09 -1.45 -14.99
CA GLY A 136 0.29 -1.02 -14.87
C GLY A 136 1.23 -1.87 -15.73
N ARG A 137 2.23 -1.23 -16.34
CA ARG A 137 3.31 -1.89 -17.08
C ARG A 137 4.62 -1.72 -16.32
N TRP A 138 5.27 -2.83 -16.01
CA TRP A 138 6.58 -2.88 -15.36
C TRP A 138 7.70 -2.83 -16.39
N LYS A 139 8.86 -2.32 -15.99
CA LYS A 139 10.07 -2.17 -16.84
C LYS A 139 10.55 -3.47 -17.50
N ASP A 140 10.23 -4.61 -16.91
CA ASP A 140 10.56 -5.93 -17.42
C ASP A 140 9.48 -6.53 -18.35
N GLY A 141 8.48 -5.73 -18.72
CA GLY A 141 7.39 -6.09 -19.62
C GLY A 141 6.20 -6.76 -18.94
N ARG A 142 6.26 -7.06 -17.63
CA ARG A 142 5.12 -7.61 -16.91
C ARG A 142 3.98 -6.60 -16.82
N ILE A 143 2.77 -7.14 -16.79
CA ILE A 143 1.54 -6.36 -16.59
C ILE A 143 0.91 -6.77 -15.27
N GLY A 144 0.46 -5.77 -14.51
CA GLY A 144 -0.33 -5.96 -13.31
C GLY A 144 -1.58 -5.10 -13.35
N THR A 145 -2.66 -5.59 -12.78
CA THR A 145 -3.92 -4.84 -12.74
C THR A 145 -4.40 -4.63 -11.30
N PHE A 146 -5.01 -3.49 -11.07
CA PHE A 146 -5.74 -3.20 -9.84
C PHE A 146 -7.20 -2.90 -10.18
N ARG A 147 -8.12 -3.58 -9.50
CA ARG A 147 -9.56 -3.28 -9.55
C ARG A 147 -10.01 -2.66 -8.23
N GLY A 148 -10.42 -1.40 -8.28
CA GLY A 148 -11.10 -0.73 -7.18
C GLY A 148 -12.61 -0.96 -7.26
N ILE A 149 -13.22 -1.49 -6.19
CA ILE A 149 -14.65 -1.80 -6.11
C ILE A 149 -15.36 -0.69 -5.35
N THR A 150 -16.07 0.20 -6.04
CA THR A 150 -16.82 1.30 -5.42
C THR A 150 -18.21 0.85 -4.98
N LYS A 151 -18.89 0.11 -5.85
CA LYS A 151 -20.23 -0.46 -5.55
C LYS A 151 -20.15 -1.98 -5.58
N GLY A 152 -20.35 -2.61 -4.44
CA GLY A 152 -20.31 -4.07 -4.31
C GLY A 152 -19.74 -4.54 -2.98
N PRO A 153 -19.37 -5.82 -2.90
CA PRO A 153 -18.84 -6.40 -1.67
C PRO A 153 -17.49 -5.80 -1.28
N GLN A 154 -17.25 -5.71 0.02
CA GLN A 154 -15.99 -5.26 0.59
C GLN A 154 -15.01 -6.43 0.65
N ILE A 155 -14.43 -6.79 -0.48
CA ILE A 155 -13.53 -7.94 -0.63
C ILE A 155 -12.14 -7.50 -1.08
N TYR A 156 -11.15 -8.32 -0.70
CA TYR A 156 -9.74 -8.15 -1.05
C TYR A 156 -9.22 -9.44 -1.62
N GLY A 157 -8.30 -9.37 -2.56
CA GLY A 157 -7.68 -10.55 -3.13
C GLY A 157 -7.09 -10.31 -4.50
N GLY A 158 -6.86 -11.43 -5.20
CA GLY A 158 -6.31 -11.37 -6.53
C GLY A 158 -5.84 -12.72 -7.04
N THR A 159 -5.17 -12.67 -8.18
CA THR A 159 -4.51 -13.81 -8.82
C THR A 159 -3.12 -13.41 -9.27
N ALA A 160 -2.12 -14.18 -8.93
CA ALA A 160 -0.77 -14.09 -9.48
C ALA A 160 -0.56 -15.18 -10.53
N PHE A 161 0.07 -14.84 -11.64
CA PHE A 161 0.39 -15.77 -12.72
C PHE A 161 1.86 -16.18 -12.63
N THR A 162 2.10 -17.49 -12.66
CA THR A 162 3.43 -18.10 -12.61
C THR A 162 3.60 -19.09 -13.75
N PRO A 163 4.81 -19.55 -14.07
CA PRO A 163 5.01 -20.61 -15.06
C PRO A 163 4.30 -21.93 -14.71
N LYS A 164 3.89 -22.10 -13.44
CA LYS A 164 3.19 -23.30 -12.96
C LYS A 164 1.66 -23.14 -12.95
N GLY A 165 1.16 -21.95 -13.27
CA GLY A 165 -0.28 -21.63 -13.30
C GLY A 165 -0.67 -20.44 -12.45
N ALA A 166 -1.96 -20.29 -12.22
CA ALA A 166 -2.54 -19.21 -11.43
C ALA A 166 -2.50 -19.55 -9.93
N VAL A 167 -2.11 -18.57 -9.14
CA VAL A 167 -1.99 -18.68 -7.67
C VAL A 167 -2.85 -17.59 -7.04
N THR A 168 -3.65 -17.92 -6.04
CA THR A 168 -4.48 -16.96 -5.32
C THR A 168 -3.60 -15.96 -4.55
N VAL A 169 -3.90 -14.68 -4.69
CA VAL A 169 -3.38 -13.59 -3.85
C VAL A 169 -4.38 -13.33 -2.74
N GLY A 170 -3.91 -13.22 -1.50
CA GLY A 170 -4.80 -12.93 -0.37
C GLY A 170 -4.56 -13.85 0.82
N GLY A 171 -5.60 -14.62 1.22
CA GLY A 171 -5.54 -15.42 2.43
C GLY A 171 -5.81 -14.59 3.69
N TYR A 172 -6.70 -13.61 3.58
CA TYR A 172 -7.03 -12.63 4.64
C TYR A 172 -7.95 -13.19 5.74
N GLN A 173 -8.34 -14.45 5.66
CA GLN A 173 -9.14 -15.10 6.70
C GLN A 173 -8.31 -15.25 7.97
N GLY A 174 -8.78 -14.67 9.06
CA GLY A 174 -8.08 -14.65 10.34
C GLY A 174 -7.39 -13.31 10.67
N TYR A 175 -7.34 -12.37 9.76
CA TYR A 175 -6.89 -10.98 10.00
C TYR A 175 -8.09 -10.04 10.27
N LYS A 176 -9.00 -10.48 11.12
CA LYS A 176 -10.12 -9.65 11.60
C LYS A 176 -9.85 -9.17 13.01
#